data_8f9d337514d6a2ab67801c51672421c6
#
_entry.id   8f9d337514d6a2ab67801c51672421c6
#
_cell.length_a   1.000
_cell.length_b   1.000
_cell.length_c   1.000
_cell.angle_alpha   90.00
_cell.angle_beta   90.00
_cell.angle_gamma   90.00
#
_symmetry.space_group_name_H-M   'P 1'
#
loop_
_entity.id
_entity.type
_entity.pdbx_description
1 polymer ?
#
loop_
_entity_poly.entity_id
_entity_poly.type
_entity_poly.pdbx_seq_one_letter_code
_entity_poly.pdbx_strand_id
1 'polypeptide(L)'
;KILSQHSSLVNPMGEKFNYKKEFKKLNFKALKKDLHKLMTDTQDWWPADYGHYGPFFIRLAWHAAGTYRTGDGRGGAGTGNQRFAPLNSWPDNVNLDKARLLLWPIKKKYGKKISWADLFILVGNISLESMGFKTFGFGAGREDIWEPEEDIYWGSEKEWLGVNRYSGKRELENPLGASHMGLIYVNPQGPDANPDPYLAAHDIRETFGRMAMNDYETVALVAGGHTFGKSHGAAPESHKGPEPEGSKIQDQATGWNSNYKSGLGVDTISSGIEGAWTSNPIKWDMGYFDNLFGYDWEL
;
A
#
# COMPACT_ATOMS: atom_id res chain seq x y z
N LYS A 1 14.47 8.69 -22.05
CA LYS A 1 15.89 8.89 -22.46
C LYS A 1 16.29 10.36 -22.57
N ILE A 2 15.42 11.28 -23.00
CA ILE A 2 15.73 12.72 -23.02
C ILE A 2 15.84 13.26 -21.59
N LEU A 3 14.94 12.85 -20.69
CA LEU A 3 14.97 13.28 -19.30
C LEU A 3 16.13 12.67 -18.52
N SER A 4 16.51 11.41 -18.79
CA SER A 4 17.65 10.77 -18.14
C SER A 4 19.02 11.38 -18.48
N GLN A 5 19.11 12.14 -19.56
CA GLN A 5 20.30 12.92 -19.91
C GLN A 5 20.46 14.19 -19.07
N HIS A 6 19.43 14.55 -18.29
CA HIS A 6 19.35 15.77 -17.50
C HIS A 6 18.79 15.49 -16.11
N SER A 7 19.37 14.51 -15.41
CA SER A 7 18.89 14.10 -14.06
C SER A 7 18.81 15.27 -13.07
N SER A 8 19.70 16.25 -13.18
CA SER A 8 19.64 17.49 -12.38
C SER A 8 18.40 18.35 -12.68
N LEU A 9 17.77 18.17 -13.84
CA LEU A 9 16.51 18.85 -14.21
C LEU A 9 15.28 18.05 -13.75
N VAL A 10 15.44 16.77 -13.50
CA VAL A 10 14.37 15.90 -13.01
C VAL A 10 14.15 16.12 -11.51
N ASN A 11 15.22 16.34 -10.74
CA ASN A 11 15.10 16.65 -9.31
C ASN A 11 14.70 18.11 -9.07
N PRO A 12 13.44 18.41 -8.73
CA PRO A 12 12.95 19.76 -8.54
C PRO A 12 13.52 20.45 -7.30
N MET A 13 14.22 19.73 -6.44
CA MET A 13 14.80 20.26 -5.21
C MET A 13 16.16 20.91 -5.42
N GLY A 14 16.88 20.54 -6.50
CA GLY A 14 18.22 21.00 -6.83
C GLY A 14 19.32 20.41 -5.96
N GLU A 15 20.56 20.52 -6.42
CA GLU A 15 21.75 19.85 -5.84
C GLU A 15 22.08 20.26 -4.39
N LYS A 16 21.71 21.46 -3.98
CA LYS A 16 22.00 21.99 -2.63
C LYS A 16 20.93 21.65 -1.61
N PHE A 17 19.88 20.93 -2.02
CA PHE A 17 18.81 20.54 -1.13
C PHE A 17 19.32 19.56 -0.06
N ASN A 18 18.88 19.75 1.17
CA ASN A 18 19.19 18.87 2.28
C ASN A 18 17.93 18.64 3.11
N TYR A 19 17.34 17.48 2.93
CA TYR A 19 16.06 17.14 3.55
C TYR A 19 16.11 17.18 5.09
N LYS A 20 17.20 16.70 5.70
CA LYS A 20 17.37 16.76 7.16
C LYS A 20 17.30 18.17 7.71
N LYS A 21 17.87 19.17 6.99
CA LYS A 21 17.79 20.58 7.37
C LYS A 21 16.38 21.13 7.17
N GLU A 22 15.69 20.74 6.11
CA GLU A 22 14.33 21.20 5.84
C GLU A 22 13.33 20.57 6.83
N PHE A 23 13.45 19.29 7.14
CA PHE A 23 12.60 18.61 8.13
C PHE A 23 12.66 19.28 9.52
N LYS A 24 13.83 19.75 9.96
CA LYS A 24 13.98 20.47 11.24
C LYS A 24 13.14 21.74 11.33
N LYS A 25 12.72 22.29 10.20
CA LYS A 25 11.83 23.48 10.13
C LYS A 25 10.35 23.12 10.18
N LEU A 26 10.02 21.83 10.20
CA LEU A 26 8.65 21.33 10.21
C LEU A 26 7.99 21.58 11.56
N ASN A 27 6.80 22.17 11.54
CA ASN A 27 5.92 22.11 12.71
C ASN A 27 5.22 20.75 12.76
N PHE A 28 5.92 19.77 13.35
CA PHE A 28 5.48 18.39 13.40
C PHE A 28 4.12 18.23 14.14
N LYS A 29 3.89 19.00 15.21
CA LYS A 29 2.62 18.97 15.94
C LYS A 29 1.46 19.44 15.07
N ALA A 30 1.66 20.49 14.27
CA ALA A 30 0.64 20.97 13.34
C ALA A 30 0.37 19.94 12.22
N LEU A 31 1.41 19.33 11.67
CA LEU A 31 1.25 18.26 10.68
C LEU A 31 0.45 17.08 11.24
N LYS A 32 0.77 16.58 12.43
CA LYS A 32 -0.02 15.53 13.10
C LYS A 32 -1.48 15.90 13.26
N LYS A 33 -1.77 17.14 13.67
CA LYS A 33 -3.14 17.64 13.81
C LYS A 33 -3.89 17.66 12.48
N ASP A 34 -3.24 18.10 11.40
CA ASP A 34 -3.87 18.10 10.07
C ASP A 34 -4.13 16.68 9.56
N LEU A 35 -3.20 15.77 9.78
CA LEU A 35 -3.39 14.34 9.44
C LEU A 35 -4.54 13.72 10.24
N HIS A 36 -4.62 13.97 11.55
CA HIS A 36 -5.76 13.50 12.35
C HIS A 36 -7.09 14.03 11.83
N LYS A 37 -7.15 15.31 11.44
CA LYS A 37 -8.36 15.88 10.86
C LYS A 37 -8.74 15.17 9.56
N LEU A 38 -7.76 14.88 8.71
CA LEU A 38 -8.00 14.20 7.44
C LEU A 38 -8.67 12.83 7.61
N MET A 39 -8.42 12.12 8.72
CA MET A 39 -8.94 10.76 8.92
C MET A 39 -10.47 10.67 8.77
N THR A 40 -11.19 11.70 9.19
CA THR A 40 -12.65 11.74 9.17
C THR A 40 -13.24 12.84 8.26
N ASP A 41 -12.40 13.54 7.52
CA ASP A 41 -12.80 14.57 6.55
C ASP A 41 -13.08 13.92 5.18
N THR A 42 -14.17 13.15 5.11
CA THR A 42 -14.54 12.40 3.91
C THR A 42 -14.85 13.32 2.74
N GLN A 43 -14.37 12.93 1.56
CA GLN A 43 -14.50 13.72 0.32
C GLN A 43 -15.50 13.06 -0.62
N ASP A 44 -16.39 13.83 -1.23
CA ASP A 44 -17.41 13.31 -2.17
C ASP A 44 -16.80 12.59 -3.37
N TRP A 45 -15.64 13.03 -3.83
CA TRP A 45 -14.94 12.42 -4.97
C TRP A 45 -14.26 11.09 -4.63
N TRP A 46 -14.03 10.80 -3.34
CA TRP A 46 -13.51 9.53 -2.83
C TRP A 46 -13.97 9.33 -1.38
N PRO A 47 -15.21 8.85 -1.15
CA PRO A 47 -15.74 8.67 0.18
C PRO A 47 -14.94 7.66 1.01
N ALA A 48 -14.78 7.96 2.30
CA ALA A 48 -14.13 7.05 3.23
C ALA A 48 -15.07 5.90 3.64
N ASP A 49 -14.54 4.67 3.61
CA ASP A 49 -15.25 3.52 4.18
C ASP A 49 -15.52 3.77 5.67
N TYR A 50 -16.74 3.51 6.09
CA TYR A 50 -17.18 3.74 7.48
C TYR A 50 -16.87 5.15 8.01
N GLY A 51 -16.68 6.12 7.12
CA GLY A 51 -16.39 7.52 7.45
C GLY A 51 -14.96 7.76 7.95
N HIS A 52 -14.02 6.85 7.71
CA HIS A 52 -12.66 6.97 8.22
C HIS A 52 -11.61 6.50 7.21
N TYR A 53 -10.70 7.38 6.80
CA TYR A 53 -9.62 7.04 5.86
C TYR A 53 -8.47 6.22 6.46
N GLY A 54 -8.45 6.01 7.78
CA GLY A 54 -7.34 5.33 8.44
C GLY A 54 -6.94 4.00 7.81
N PRO A 55 -7.87 3.05 7.57
CA PRO A 55 -7.54 1.78 6.93
C PRO A 55 -6.89 1.95 5.56
N PHE A 56 -7.35 2.90 4.77
CA PHE A 56 -6.82 3.22 3.45
C PHE A 56 -5.38 3.75 3.51
N PHE A 57 -5.06 4.59 4.49
CA PHE A 57 -3.71 5.08 4.70
C PHE A 57 -2.78 4.06 5.37
N ILE A 58 -3.30 3.15 6.20
CA ILE A 58 -2.51 1.99 6.69
C ILE A 58 -2.08 1.15 5.49
N ARG A 59 -2.99 0.86 4.57
CA ARG A 59 -2.68 0.14 3.33
C ARG A 59 -1.63 0.87 2.49
N LEU A 60 -1.74 2.19 2.32
CA LEU A 60 -0.72 2.99 1.63
C LEU A 60 0.66 2.83 2.27
N ALA A 61 0.76 2.95 3.59
CA ALA A 61 2.01 2.84 4.33
C ALA A 61 2.60 1.43 4.24
N TRP A 62 1.77 0.41 4.42
CA TRP A 62 2.18 -0.99 4.31
C TRP A 62 2.68 -1.31 2.91
N HIS A 63 1.98 -0.91 1.86
CA HIS A 63 2.37 -1.16 0.48
C HIS A 63 3.62 -0.37 0.06
N ALA A 64 3.91 0.74 0.71
CA ALA A 64 5.20 1.42 0.55
C ALA A 64 6.34 0.65 1.23
N ALA A 65 6.10 0.13 2.44
CA ALA A 65 7.13 -0.58 3.23
C ALA A 65 7.36 -2.02 2.76
N GLY A 66 6.30 -2.73 2.43
CA GLY A 66 6.30 -4.17 2.14
C GLY A 66 6.95 -4.57 0.81
N THR A 67 7.48 -3.64 0.05
CA THR A 67 8.31 -3.92 -1.14
C THR A 67 9.77 -4.23 -0.78
N TYR A 68 10.17 -4.07 0.49
CA TYR A 68 11.51 -4.43 0.94
C TYR A 68 11.79 -5.91 0.76
N ARG A 69 12.99 -6.23 0.34
CA ARG A 69 13.45 -7.60 0.15
C ARG A 69 14.90 -7.80 0.59
N THR A 70 15.14 -8.91 1.27
CA THR A 70 16.45 -9.24 1.86
C THR A 70 17.47 -9.68 0.81
N GLY A 71 17.04 -10.21 -0.34
CA GLY A 71 17.92 -10.77 -1.35
C GLY A 71 18.93 -9.78 -1.93
N ASP A 72 18.55 -8.52 -2.08
CA ASP A 72 19.40 -7.44 -2.58
C ASP A 72 19.29 -6.14 -1.77
N GLY A 73 18.44 -6.12 -0.74
CA GLY A 73 18.21 -4.95 0.11
C GLY A 73 17.44 -3.81 -0.56
N ARG A 74 16.79 -4.08 -1.71
CA ARG A 74 16.03 -3.09 -2.47
C ARG A 74 14.56 -3.02 -2.03
N GLY A 75 13.86 -2.04 -2.55
CA GLY A 75 12.47 -1.78 -2.16
C GLY A 75 12.33 -1.06 -0.82
N GLY A 76 11.16 -1.16 -0.23
CA GLY A 76 10.84 -0.52 1.05
C GLY A 76 10.42 0.94 0.93
N ALA A 77 10.12 1.54 2.07
CA ALA A 77 9.52 2.88 2.15
C ALA A 77 10.54 4.03 2.07
N GLY A 78 11.82 3.73 1.80
CA GLY A 78 12.93 4.69 1.97
C GLY A 78 12.91 5.90 1.04
N THR A 79 12.27 5.80 -0.12
CA THR A 79 12.42 6.75 -1.24
C THR A 79 11.09 7.32 -1.76
N GLY A 80 9.94 6.78 -1.28
CA GLY A 80 8.63 7.16 -1.79
C GLY A 80 8.38 6.70 -3.24
N ASN A 81 9.02 5.61 -3.66
CA ASN A 81 9.01 5.06 -5.01
C ASN A 81 7.61 4.57 -5.46
N GLN A 82 6.67 4.32 -4.54
CA GLN A 82 5.28 3.98 -4.87
C GLN A 82 4.59 5.02 -5.77
N ARG A 83 5.14 6.23 -5.91
CA ARG A 83 4.63 7.26 -6.81
C ARG A 83 4.92 6.99 -8.29
N PHE A 84 5.84 6.07 -8.57
CA PHE A 84 6.40 5.84 -9.90
C PHE A 84 6.17 4.42 -10.40
N ALA A 85 6.29 4.25 -11.69
CA ALA A 85 6.28 2.96 -12.34
C ALA A 85 7.42 2.04 -11.83
N PRO A 86 7.22 0.73 -11.77
CA PRO A 86 5.96 0.02 -12.04
C PRO A 86 5.02 0.01 -10.83
N LEU A 87 5.50 0.40 -9.66
CA LEU A 87 4.81 0.25 -8.37
C LEU A 87 3.45 0.96 -8.32
N ASN A 88 3.36 2.17 -8.92
CA ASN A 88 2.13 2.94 -8.95
C ASN A 88 1.00 2.25 -9.71
N SER A 89 1.32 1.28 -10.56
CA SER A 89 0.39 0.57 -11.44
C SER A 89 0.25 -0.92 -11.09
N TRP A 90 0.85 -1.38 -10.02
CA TRP A 90 0.66 -2.74 -9.56
C TRP A 90 -0.79 -3.01 -9.12
N PRO A 91 -1.36 -4.19 -9.44
CA PRO A 91 -2.72 -4.56 -9.01
C PRO A 91 -2.92 -4.45 -7.50
N ASP A 92 -1.91 -4.82 -6.70
CA ASP A 92 -1.95 -4.69 -5.24
C ASP A 92 -2.03 -3.22 -4.76
N ASN A 93 -1.61 -2.29 -5.60
CA ASN A 93 -1.67 -0.86 -5.32
C ASN A 93 -2.94 -0.19 -5.86
N VAL A 94 -3.95 -0.99 -6.24
CA VAL A 94 -5.23 -0.48 -6.75
C VAL A 94 -5.80 0.62 -5.83
N ASN A 95 -6.17 1.75 -6.44
CA ASN A 95 -6.73 2.93 -5.79
C ASN A 95 -5.79 3.69 -4.82
N LEU A 96 -4.54 3.29 -4.60
CA LEU A 96 -3.61 4.06 -3.76
C LEU A 96 -3.18 5.38 -4.39
N ASP A 97 -3.37 5.57 -5.68
CA ASP A 97 -3.29 6.88 -6.34
C ASP A 97 -4.26 7.90 -5.69
N LYS A 98 -5.48 7.48 -5.32
CA LYS A 98 -6.45 8.31 -4.60
C LYS A 98 -5.99 8.61 -3.18
N ALA A 99 -5.34 7.67 -2.50
CA ALA A 99 -4.74 7.94 -1.19
C ALA A 99 -3.67 9.04 -1.27
N ARG A 100 -2.83 9.00 -2.31
CA ARG A 100 -1.86 10.08 -2.57
C ARG A 100 -2.53 11.42 -2.87
N LEU A 101 -3.63 11.42 -3.62
CA LEU A 101 -4.41 12.64 -3.89
C LEU A 101 -5.03 13.23 -2.63
N LEU A 102 -5.57 12.39 -1.73
CA LEU A 102 -6.09 12.84 -0.43
C LEU A 102 -5.00 13.49 0.44
N LEU A 103 -3.76 13.02 0.33
CA LEU A 103 -2.62 13.60 1.04
C LEU A 103 -2.06 14.87 0.39
N TRP A 104 -2.39 15.13 -0.88
CA TRP A 104 -1.80 16.24 -1.63
C TRP A 104 -1.99 17.61 -0.99
N PRO A 105 -3.15 18.00 -0.46
CA PRO A 105 -3.32 19.29 0.24
C PRO A 105 -2.37 19.45 1.43
N ILE A 106 -2.12 18.39 2.18
CA ILE A 106 -1.18 18.37 3.30
C ILE A 106 0.26 18.48 2.77
N LYS A 107 0.63 17.66 1.79
CA LYS A 107 1.94 17.72 1.16
C LYS A 107 2.23 19.13 0.60
N LYS A 108 1.25 19.74 -0.07
CA LYS A 108 1.35 21.11 -0.58
C LYS A 108 1.55 22.14 0.54
N LYS A 109 0.82 22.01 1.64
CA LYS A 109 0.91 22.91 2.80
C LYS A 109 2.29 22.89 3.46
N TYR A 110 2.87 21.72 3.64
CA TYR A 110 4.16 21.54 4.32
C TYR A 110 5.36 21.54 3.35
N GLY A 111 5.12 21.36 2.08
CA GLY A 111 6.09 21.47 0.98
C GLY A 111 7.30 20.55 1.18
N LYS A 112 8.49 21.14 1.02
CA LYS A 112 9.76 20.43 1.11
C LYS A 112 10.19 20.03 2.54
N LYS A 113 9.43 20.43 3.57
CA LYS A 113 9.70 20.10 4.97
C LYS A 113 9.29 18.67 5.33
N ILE A 114 8.50 18.01 4.51
CA ILE A 114 8.15 16.60 4.62
C ILE A 114 8.26 15.94 3.24
N SER A 115 9.02 14.86 3.14
CA SER A 115 9.06 14.04 1.93
C SER A 115 7.77 13.24 1.77
N TRP A 116 7.50 12.73 0.59
CA TRP A 116 6.45 11.76 0.38
C TRP A 116 6.74 10.45 1.11
N ALA A 117 8.01 10.01 1.10
CA ALA A 117 8.44 8.82 1.80
C ALA A 117 8.10 8.88 3.30
N ASP A 118 8.47 9.97 3.97
CA ASP A 118 8.14 10.16 5.39
C ASP A 118 6.64 10.37 5.60
N LEU A 119 5.94 11.04 4.70
CA LEU A 119 4.50 11.30 4.81
C LEU A 119 3.68 10.00 4.71
N PHE A 120 4.06 9.06 3.84
CA PHE A 120 3.39 7.75 3.72
C PHE A 120 3.47 6.96 5.02
N ILE A 121 4.63 6.95 5.67
CA ILE A 121 4.79 6.23 6.93
C ILE A 121 4.12 6.96 8.09
N LEU A 122 4.25 8.29 8.15
CA LEU A 122 3.63 9.08 9.20
C LEU A 122 2.11 8.99 9.16
N VAL A 123 1.49 9.03 7.99
CA VAL A 123 0.03 8.93 7.89
C VAL A 123 -0.45 7.54 8.32
N GLY A 124 0.30 6.46 8.06
CA GLY A 124 0.01 5.14 8.61
C GLY A 124 0.01 5.11 10.14
N ASN A 125 1.03 5.71 10.78
CA ASN A 125 1.08 5.82 12.23
C ASN A 125 -0.11 6.63 12.79
N ILE A 126 -0.41 7.77 12.20
CA ILE A 126 -1.54 8.61 12.63
C ILE A 126 -2.87 7.88 12.45
N SER A 127 -3.02 7.10 11.40
CA SER A 127 -4.19 6.27 11.16
C SER A 127 -4.39 5.27 12.29
N LEU A 128 -3.34 4.52 12.63
CA LEU A 128 -3.35 3.57 13.75
C LEU A 128 -3.69 4.27 15.08
N GLU A 129 -3.02 5.39 15.37
CA GLU A 129 -3.26 6.16 16.61
C GLU A 129 -4.71 6.68 16.67
N SER A 130 -5.28 7.14 15.55
CA SER A 130 -6.65 7.66 15.49
C SER A 130 -7.73 6.59 15.73
N MET A 131 -7.39 5.32 15.49
CA MET A 131 -8.27 4.17 15.73
C MET A 131 -7.97 3.41 17.03
N GLY A 132 -7.11 3.98 17.89
CA GLY A 132 -6.88 3.48 19.26
C GLY A 132 -5.62 2.62 19.45
N PHE A 133 -4.84 2.37 18.41
CA PHE A 133 -3.56 1.69 18.54
C PHE A 133 -2.46 2.65 19.02
N LYS A 134 -1.58 2.20 19.88
CA LYS A 134 -0.39 2.97 20.31
C LYS A 134 0.80 2.60 19.45
N THR A 135 1.21 3.50 18.57
CA THR A 135 2.41 3.29 17.75
C THR A 135 3.68 3.39 18.60
N PHE A 136 4.73 2.69 18.17
CA PHE A 136 6.02 2.72 18.86
C PHE A 136 6.72 4.07 18.71
N GLY A 137 6.53 4.74 17.56
CA GLY A 137 7.12 6.03 17.28
C GLY A 137 7.27 6.28 15.79
N PHE A 138 7.93 7.41 15.45
CA PHE A 138 8.20 7.80 14.08
C PHE A 138 9.61 8.36 13.93
N GLY A 139 10.40 7.73 13.08
CA GLY A 139 11.69 8.24 12.64
C GLY A 139 11.57 8.85 11.25
N ALA A 140 12.02 10.10 11.09
CA ALA A 140 12.07 10.78 9.81
C ALA A 140 13.45 10.70 9.16
N GLY A 141 13.54 11.07 7.89
CA GLY A 141 14.82 11.20 7.19
C GLY A 141 14.87 10.49 5.83
N ARG A 142 13.74 9.95 5.37
CA ARG A 142 13.60 9.33 4.05
C ARG A 142 13.50 10.41 3.00
N GLU A 143 14.48 10.49 2.12
CA GLU A 143 14.47 11.44 1.00
C GLU A 143 13.66 10.88 -0.17
N ASP A 144 12.95 11.76 -0.86
CA ASP A 144 12.23 11.40 -2.07
C ASP A 144 13.17 11.20 -3.26
N ILE A 145 12.93 10.15 -4.04
CA ILE A 145 13.37 10.09 -5.43
C ILE A 145 12.37 10.85 -6.32
N TRP A 146 12.82 11.23 -7.52
CA TRP A 146 12.04 12.04 -8.45
C TRP A 146 11.90 11.41 -9.83
N GLU A 147 12.35 10.19 -9.98
CA GLU A 147 12.24 9.35 -11.17
C GLU A 147 12.09 7.89 -10.76
N PRO A 148 11.57 7.00 -11.63
CA PRO A 148 11.53 5.57 -11.36
C PRO A 148 12.92 4.99 -11.13
N GLU A 149 13.03 3.99 -10.24
CA GLU A 149 14.26 3.20 -10.04
C GLU A 149 14.32 2.10 -11.09
N GLU A 150 14.80 2.44 -12.30
CA GLU A 150 14.83 1.53 -13.47
C GLU A 150 15.77 0.32 -13.30
N ASP A 151 16.69 0.38 -12.36
CA ASP A 151 17.66 -0.67 -12.06
C ASP A 151 17.14 -1.75 -11.11
N ILE A 152 15.97 -1.56 -10.51
CA ILE A 152 15.37 -2.59 -9.65
C ILE A 152 14.66 -3.62 -10.52
N TYR A 153 15.11 -4.88 -10.38
CA TYR A 153 14.41 -6.01 -10.98
C TYR A 153 13.21 -6.42 -10.11
N TRP A 154 12.03 -6.39 -10.68
CA TRP A 154 10.79 -6.76 -10.02
C TRP A 154 10.18 -8.07 -10.55
N GLY A 155 10.91 -8.79 -11.41
CA GLY A 155 10.46 -10.02 -12.07
C GLY A 155 9.72 -9.76 -13.40
N SER A 156 9.10 -10.79 -13.95
CA SER A 156 8.35 -10.72 -15.22
C SER A 156 6.86 -10.49 -14.99
N GLU A 157 6.29 -9.41 -15.54
CA GLU A 157 4.86 -9.11 -15.42
C GLU A 157 3.95 -10.26 -15.88
N LYS A 158 4.34 -10.95 -16.94
CA LYS A 158 3.53 -12.06 -17.49
C LYS A 158 3.40 -13.24 -16.53
N GLU A 159 4.39 -13.42 -15.68
CA GLU A 159 4.42 -14.53 -14.69
C GLU A 159 3.69 -14.14 -13.41
N TRP A 160 3.59 -12.86 -13.13
CA TRP A 160 3.03 -12.36 -11.87
C TRP A 160 1.53 -12.17 -11.86
N LEU A 161 0.94 -11.88 -13.02
CA LEU A 161 -0.51 -11.77 -13.16
C LEU A 161 -1.21 -13.13 -13.03
N GLY A 162 -0.44 -14.22 -13.02
CA GLY A 162 -0.90 -15.57 -12.78
C GLY A 162 -0.35 -16.15 -11.48
N VAL A 163 -0.76 -17.36 -11.16
CA VAL A 163 -0.27 -18.17 -10.04
C VAL A 163 1.15 -18.70 -10.23
N ASN A 164 1.81 -18.36 -11.34
CA ASN A 164 3.07 -18.96 -11.80
C ASN A 164 4.34 -18.30 -11.25
N ARG A 165 4.26 -17.49 -10.20
CA ARG A 165 5.43 -16.85 -9.60
C ARG A 165 6.32 -17.79 -8.78
N TYR A 166 5.82 -18.94 -8.43
CA TYR A 166 6.56 -19.99 -7.77
C TYR A 166 6.88 -21.12 -8.76
N SER A 167 8.07 -21.71 -8.68
CA SER A 167 8.49 -22.85 -9.48
C SER A 167 8.71 -24.10 -8.63
N GLY A 168 8.56 -25.29 -9.22
CA GLY A 168 8.88 -26.56 -8.61
C GLY A 168 8.24 -26.78 -7.22
N LYS A 169 9.03 -26.73 -6.17
CA LYS A 169 8.58 -26.85 -4.78
C LYS A 169 8.05 -25.54 -4.19
N ARG A 170 7.56 -24.63 -5.00
CA ARG A 170 7.12 -23.26 -4.63
C ARG A 170 8.27 -22.40 -4.14
N GLU A 171 9.36 -22.40 -4.87
CA GLU A 171 10.48 -21.51 -4.66
C GLU A 171 10.26 -20.21 -5.46
N LEU A 172 10.36 -19.09 -4.79
CA LEU A 172 10.29 -17.77 -5.43
C LEU A 172 11.67 -17.40 -6.00
N GLU A 173 11.68 -16.88 -7.24
CA GLU A 173 12.91 -16.41 -7.89
C GLU A 173 13.70 -15.44 -6.99
N ASN A 174 15.00 -15.63 -6.87
CA ASN A 174 15.88 -14.70 -6.16
C ASN A 174 16.26 -13.52 -7.10
N PRO A 175 16.20 -12.24 -6.68
CA PRO A 175 16.04 -11.76 -5.29
C PRO A 175 14.61 -11.39 -4.91
N LEU A 176 13.61 -11.79 -5.68
CA LEU A 176 12.23 -11.37 -5.48
C LEU A 176 11.74 -11.69 -4.05
N GLY A 177 11.05 -10.74 -3.48
CA GLY A 177 10.31 -10.87 -2.24
C GLY A 177 8.85 -10.53 -2.53
N ALA A 178 8.44 -9.32 -2.21
CA ALA A 178 7.21 -8.78 -2.73
C ALA A 178 7.35 -8.55 -4.23
N SER A 179 6.51 -9.19 -5.00
CA SER A 179 6.20 -8.82 -6.37
C SER A 179 4.90 -8.02 -6.35
N HIS A 180 4.46 -7.51 -7.48
CA HIS A 180 3.22 -6.75 -7.58
C HIS A 180 1.98 -7.50 -7.07
N MET A 181 2.06 -8.83 -6.95
CA MET A 181 1.03 -9.70 -6.37
C MET A 181 1.45 -10.31 -5.03
N GLY A 182 2.73 -10.22 -4.66
CA GLY A 182 3.29 -10.93 -3.55
C GLY A 182 3.31 -10.18 -2.25
N LEU A 183 2.89 -8.96 -2.29
CA LEU A 183 2.95 -8.09 -1.16
C LEU A 183 1.98 -8.49 -0.06
N ILE A 184 0.82 -9.00 -0.45
CA ILE A 184 -0.31 -9.16 0.47
C ILE A 184 -1.01 -10.48 0.24
N TYR A 185 -0.97 -10.97 -0.97
CA TYR A 185 -1.81 -12.07 -1.35
C TYR A 185 -1.01 -13.36 -1.53
N VAL A 186 -1.20 -14.19 -0.61
CA VAL A 186 -1.60 -15.54 -0.95
C VAL A 186 -2.94 -15.43 -1.65
N ASN A 187 -3.02 -15.96 -2.87
CA ASN A 187 -4.27 -15.99 -3.61
C ASN A 187 -5.43 -16.30 -2.66
N PRO A 188 -6.49 -15.48 -2.58
CA PRO A 188 -7.60 -15.72 -1.66
C PRO A 188 -8.32 -17.08 -1.90
N GLN A 189 -8.13 -17.65 -3.08
CA GLN A 189 -8.57 -19.01 -3.40
C GLN A 189 -7.54 -20.09 -2.98
N GLY A 190 -6.45 -19.69 -2.30
CA GLY A 190 -5.33 -20.56 -1.96
C GLY A 190 -4.30 -20.68 -3.09
N PRO A 191 -3.12 -21.25 -2.82
CA PRO A 191 -2.08 -21.47 -3.82
C PRO A 191 -2.61 -22.34 -4.98
N ASP A 192 -2.42 -21.86 -6.21
CA ASP A 192 -2.91 -22.51 -7.43
C ASP A 192 -4.43 -22.79 -7.41
N ALA A 193 -5.20 -21.89 -6.79
CA ALA A 193 -6.64 -22.04 -6.54
C ALA A 193 -7.02 -23.28 -5.69
N ASN A 194 -6.09 -23.79 -4.89
CA ASN A 194 -6.34 -24.83 -3.91
C ASN A 194 -6.52 -24.21 -2.52
N PRO A 195 -7.71 -24.31 -1.89
CA PRO A 195 -8.01 -23.66 -0.61
C PRO A 195 -7.40 -24.40 0.59
N ASP A 196 -6.19 -24.92 0.45
CA ASP A 196 -5.46 -25.60 1.52
C ASP A 196 -4.67 -24.57 2.36
N PRO A 197 -5.04 -24.34 3.63
CA PRO A 197 -4.35 -23.39 4.49
C PRO A 197 -2.90 -23.77 4.79
N TYR A 198 -2.54 -25.05 4.69
CA TYR A 198 -1.16 -25.50 4.86
C TYR A 198 -0.27 -25.03 3.71
N LEU A 199 -0.75 -25.15 2.47
CA LEU A 199 -0.05 -24.64 1.29
C LEU A 199 0.04 -23.11 1.34
N ALA A 200 -1.04 -22.44 1.76
CA ALA A 200 -1.05 -21.00 1.96
C ALA A 200 0.02 -20.53 2.99
N ALA A 201 0.18 -21.26 4.09
CA ALA A 201 1.20 -20.97 5.09
C ALA A 201 2.63 -21.03 4.53
N HIS A 202 2.90 -21.94 3.60
CA HIS A 202 4.20 -21.99 2.92
C HIS A 202 4.48 -20.72 2.11
N ASP A 203 3.54 -20.29 1.28
CA ASP A 203 3.69 -19.10 0.45
C ASP A 203 3.78 -17.80 1.30
N ILE A 204 3.03 -17.74 2.40
CA ILE A 204 3.11 -16.65 3.36
C ILE A 204 4.52 -16.58 3.96
N ARG A 205 5.05 -17.69 4.45
CA ARG A 205 6.39 -17.73 5.06
C ARG A 205 7.48 -17.35 4.07
N GLU A 206 7.41 -17.86 2.84
CA GLU A 206 8.36 -17.52 1.77
C GLU A 206 8.32 -16.01 1.47
N THR A 207 7.15 -15.45 1.29
CA THR A 207 6.98 -14.03 0.96
C THR A 207 7.43 -13.11 2.11
N PHE A 208 6.91 -13.33 3.31
CA PHE A 208 7.20 -12.47 4.45
C PHE A 208 8.61 -12.69 5.02
N GLY A 209 9.15 -13.92 4.93
CA GLY A 209 10.54 -14.20 5.27
C GLY A 209 11.52 -13.42 4.42
N ARG A 210 11.21 -13.20 3.14
CA ARG A 210 12.01 -12.34 2.24
C ARG A 210 11.89 -10.85 2.55
N MET A 211 10.92 -10.46 3.34
CA MET A 211 10.81 -9.10 3.92
C MET A 211 11.48 -8.98 5.29
N ALA A 212 12.28 -9.99 5.71
CA ALA A 212 12.92 -10.11 7.03
C ALA A 212 11.93 -10.31 8.19
N MET A 213 10.74 -10.87 7.95
CA MET A 213 9.73 -11.12 8.98
C MET A 213 9.72 -12.59 9.37
N ASN A 214 9.70 -12.85 10.66
CA ASN A 214 9.42 -14.19 11.21
C ASN A 214 7.91 -14.45 11.31
N ASP A 215 7.52 -15.67 11.69
CA ASP A 215 6.10 -16.06 11.80
C ASP A 215 5.33 -15.15 12.77
N TYR A 216 5.96 -14.76 13.89
CA TYR A 216 5.32 -13.93 14.89
C TYR A 216 5.02 -12.52 14.35
N GLU A 217 5.98 -11.91 13.70
CA GLU A 217 5.85 -10.61 13.06
C GLU A 217 4.85 -10.64 11.91
N THR A 218 4.86 -11.73 11.13
CA THR A 218 3.90 -11.95 10.03
C THR A 218 2.46 -12.02 10.54
N VAL A 219 2.21 -12.82 11.58
CA VAL A 219 0.88 -12.91 12.20
C VAL A 219 0.46 -11.58 12.80
N ALA A 220 1.35 -10.88 13.52
CA ALA A 220 1.06 -9.58 14.10
C ALA A 220 0.67 -8.55 13.02
N LEU A 221 1.38 -8.54 11.89
CA LEU A 221 1.09 -7.64 10.79
C LEU A 221 -0.23 -8.00 10.08
N VAL A 222 -0.42 -9.28 9.74
CA VAL A 222 -1.60 -9.72 8.99
C VAL A 222 -2.87 -9.59 9.84
N ALA A 223 -2.88 -10.11 11.06
CA ALA A 223 -4.02 -10.00 11.96
C ALA A 223 -4.27 -8.56 12.39
N GLY A 224 -3.20 -7.80 12.67
CA GLY A 224 -3.30 -6.37 12.98
C GLY A 224 -3.87 -5.57 11.83
N GLY A 225 -3.44 -5.85 10.60
CA GLY A 225 -3.96 -5.20 9.40
C GLY A 225 -5.42 -5.52 9.13
N HIS A 226 -5.81 -6.79 9.26
CA HIS A 226 -7.20 -7.24 9.05
C HIS A 226 -8.17 -6.77 10.14
N THR A 227 -7.67 -6.25 11.25
CA THR A 227 -8.49 -5.54 12.23
C THR A 227 -9.21 -4.33 11.60
N PHE A 228 -8.62 -3.72 10.57
CA PHE A 228 -9.07 -2.48 9.97
C PHE A 228 -9.59 -2.64 8.55
N GLY A 229 -10.60 -1.83 8.21
CA GLY A 229 -11.04 -1.64 6.86
C GLY A 229 -11.86 -2.78 6.27
N LYS A 230 -11.95 -2.76 4.97
CA LYS A 230 -12.69 -3.74 4.18
C LYS A 230 -12.03 -3.98 2.82
N SER A 231 -12.33 -5.12 2.23
CA SER A 231 -12.13 -5.37 0.80
C SER A 231 -13.32 -4.86 -0.01
N HIS A 232 -13.09 -4.54 -1.28
CA HIS A 232 -14.08 -4.08 -2.24
C HIS A 232 -14.16 -5.06 -3.41
N GLY A 233 -15.29 -5.72 -3.52
CA GLY A 233 -15.54 -6.74 -4.53
C GLY A 233 -17.02 -6.79 -4.93
N ALA A 234 -17.71 -5.65 -4.83
CA ALA A 234 -19.15 -5.56 -5.11
C ALA A 234 -19.54 -5.93 -6.56
N ALA A 235 -18.58 -5.94 -7.48
CA ALA A 235 -18.80 -6.28 -8.88
C ALA A 235 -17.61 -7.03 -9.48
N PRO A 236 -17.79 -7.71 -10.63
CA PRO A 236 -16.70 -8.34 -11.39
C PRO A 236 -15.61 -7.34 -11.78
N GLU A 237 -14.38 -7.82 -11.87
CA GLU A 237 -13.21 -7.01 -12.27
C GLU A 237 -13.33 -6.34 -13.63
N SER A 238 -14.18 -6.88 -14.53
CA SER A 238 -14.45 -6.29 -15.84
C SER A 238 -14.99 -4.86 -15.79
N HIS A 239 -15.49 -4.42 -14.63
CA HIS A 239 -15.92 -3.05 -14.40
C HIS A 239 -14.77 -2.11 -13.97
N LYS A 240 -13.63 -2.68 -13.59
CA LYS A 240 -12.45 -1.91 -13.19
C LYS A 240 -11.67 -1.45 -14.41
N GLY A 241 -11.39 -0.16 -14.50
CA GLY A 241 -10.58 0.42 -15.57
C GLY A 241 -9.09 0.08 -15.43
N PRO A 242 -8.28 0.49 -16.40
CA PRO A 242 -6.85 0.22 -16.39
C PRO A 242 -6.13 0.94 -15.25
N GLU A 243 -4.94 0.47 -14.94
CA GLU A 243 -3.99 1.06 -13.99
C GLU A 243 -3.56 2.47 -14.45
N PRO A 244 -2.91 3.28 -13.58
CA PRO A 244 -2.52 4.66 -13.91
C PRO A 244 -1.69 4.80 -15.19
N GLU A 245 -0.77 3.88 -15.49
CA GLU A 245 0.05 3.95 -16.71
C GLU A 245 -0.72 3.60 -17.96
N GLY A 246 -1.72 2.72 -17.88
CA GLY A 246 -2.61 2.37 -18.97
C GLY A 246 -3.83 3.28 -19.11
N SER A 247 -4.05 4.20 -18.16
CA SER A 247 -5.19 5.10 -18.16
C SER A 247 -5.05 6.23 -19.18
N LYS A 248 -6.19 6.80 -19.57
CA LYS A 248 -6.23 7.91 -20.51
C LYS A 248 -5.69 9.19 -19.88
N ILE A 249 -5.18 10.10 -20.71
CA ILE A 249 -4.67 11.40 -20.27
C ILE A 249 -5.73 12.23 -19.49
N GLN A 250 -7.01 12.03 -19.82
CA GLN A 250 -8.13 12.67 -19.12
C GLN A 250 -8.25 12.25 -17.66
N ASP A 251 -7.74 11.06 -17.30
CA ASP A 251 -7.77 10.53 -15.95
C ASP A 251 -6.66 11.13 -15.05
N GLN A 252 -5.82 12.02 -15.62
CA GLN A 252 -4.83 12.82 -14.89
C GLN A 252 -3.91 12.00 -13.99
N ALA A 253 -3.39 10.88 -14.54
CA ALA A 253 -2.53 9.92 -13.85
C ALA A 253 -3.20 9.17 -12.67
N THR A 254 -4.53 9.12 -12.65
CA THR A 254 -5.28 8.18 -11.82
C THR A 254 -5.70 6.97 -12.65
N GLY A 255 -5.86 5.83 -12.00
CA GLY A 255 -6.29 4.60 -12.65
C GLY A 255 -7.43 3.92 -11.93
N TRP A 256 -7.77 2.71 -12.40
CA TRP A 256 -8.76 1.82 -11.82
C TRP A 256 -10.15 2.44 -11.63
N ASN A 257 -10.51 3.38 -12.50
CA ASN A 257 -11.82 3.99 -12.48
C ASN A 257 -12.90 2.93 -12.77
N SER A 258 -13.80 2.72 -11.82
CA SER A 258 -14.88 1.75 -11.97
C SER A 258 -16.08 2.37 -12.70
N ASN A 259 -16.70 1.60 -13.60
CA ASN A 259 -17.98 1.95 -14.22
C ASN A 259 -19.16 1.22 -13.55
N TYR A 260 -18.94 0.56 -12.42
CA TYR A 260 -19.99 -0.08 -11.65
C TYR A 260 -20.70 0.94 -10.78
N LYS A 261 -21.98 1.16 -11.02
CA LYS A 261 -22.81 2.15 -10.32
C LYS A 261 -22.12 3.52 -10.18
N SER A 262 -21.84 3.95 -8.94
CA SER A 262 -21.14 5.21 -8.67
C SER A 262 -19.62 5.14 -8.92
N GLY A 263 -19.04 3.96 -8.94
CA GLY A 263 -17.60 3.74 -8.99
C GLY A 263 -16.83 4.18 -7.73
N LEU A 264 -17.55 4.59 -6.68
CA LEU A 264 -16.99 5.18 -5.47
C LEU A 264 -17.51 4.46 -4.22
N GLY A 265 -16.80 4.60 -3.11
CA GLY A 265 -17.17 4.01 -1.82
C GLY A 265 -17.46 2.52 -1.94
N VAL A 266 -18.67 2.10 -1.58
CA VAL A 266 -19.09 0.69 -1.62
C VAL A 266 -19.16 0.08 -3.03
N ASP A 267 -19.16 0.91 -4.06
CA ASP A 267 -19.18 0.47 -5.46
C ASP A 267 -17.77 0.37 -6.06
N THR A 268 -16.72 0.54 -5.25
CA THR A 268 -15.32 0.40 -5.65
C THR A 268 -14.96 -1.08 -5.80
N ILE A 269 -14.03 -1.37 -6.70
CA ILE A 269 -13.52 -2.73 -6.94
C ILE A 269 -12.02 -2.73 -6.69
N SER A 270 -11.55 -3.63 -5.83
CA SER A 270 -10.12 -3.83 -5.57
C SER A 270 -9.69 -5.29 -5.66
N SER A 271 -10.29 -6.19 -4.91
CA SER A 271 -9.80 -7.57 -4.76
C SER A 271 -10.78 -8.67 -5.19
N GLY A 272 -11.97 -8.34 -5.61
CA GLY A 272 -13.02 -9.33 -5.92
C GLY A 272 -13.67 -9.98 -4.68
N ILE A 273 -13.18 -9.72 -3.48
CA ILE A 273 -13.79 -10.11 -2.20
C ILE A 273 -14.46 -8.86 -1.61
N GLU A 274 -15.70 -9.00 -1.15
CA GLU A 274 -16.44 -7.91 -0.52
C GLU A 274 -16.61 -8.17 0.97
N GLY A 275 -16.28 -7.18 1.81
CA GLY A 275 -16.58 -7.21 3.22
C GLY A 275 -15.42 -6.83 4.14
N ALA A 276 -15.74 -6.73 5.43
CA ALA A 276 -14.79 -6.49 6.51
C ALA A 276 -14.55 -7.76 7.33
N TRP A 277 -13.36 -7.89 7.89
CA TRP A 277 -13.01 -9.05 8.74
C TRP A 277 -13.47 -8.91 10.19
N THR A 278 -13.89 -7.69 10.58
CA THR A 278 -14.34 -7.39 11.94
C THR A 278 -15.63 -6.59 11.94
N SER A 279 -16.32 -6.59 13.08
CA SER A 279 -17.52 -5.76 13.27
C SER A 279 -17.20 -4.27 13.47
N ASN A 280 -15.93 -3.94 13.80
CA ASN A 280 -15.47 -2.58 14.10
C ASN A 280 -14.27 -2.19 13.25
N PRO A 281 -14.41 -2.07 11.91
CA PRO A 281 -13.27 -1.93 10.99
C PRO A 281 -12.49 -0.60 11.10
N ILE A 282 -12.91 0.29 11.97
CA ILE A 282 -12.22 1.57 12.25
C ILE A 282 -11.78 1.69 13.70
N LYS A 283 -11.63 0.55 14.39
CA LYS A 283 -11.19 0.50 15.79
C LYS A 283 -10.19 -0.62 16.03
N TRP A 284 -9.15 -0.33 16.78
CA TRP A 284 -8.22 -1.34 17.27
C TRP A 284 -8.88 -2.19 18.37
N ASP A 285 -9.09 -3.46 18.11
CA ASP A 285 -9.59 -4.46 19.05
C ASP A 285 -9.16 -5.87 18.65
N MET A 286 -9.67 -6.89 19.35
CA MET A 286 -9.37 -8.30 19.08
C MET A 286 -10.39 -9.00 18.18
N GLY A 287 -11.32 -8.24 17.58
CA GLY A 287 -12.43 -8.79 16.81
C GLY A 287 -12.03 -9.69 15.64
N TYR A 288 -10.84 -9.47 15.05
CA TYR A 288 -10.31 -10.37 14.02
C TYR A 288 -10.07 -11.79 14.57
N PHE A 289 -9.41 -11.92 15.72
CA PHE A 289 -9.17 -13.21 16.33
C PHE A 289 -10.44 -13.84 16.90
N ASP A 290 -11.35 -13.04 17.44
CA ASP A 290 -12.64 -13.52 17.91
C ASP A 290 -13.43 -14.18 16.78
N ASN A 291 -13.42 -13.57 15.58
CA ASN A 291 -14.02 -14.14 14.39
C ASN A 291 -13.25 -15.36 13.87
N LEU A 292 -11.91 -15.26 13.76
CA LEU A 292 -11.08 -16.32 13.21
C LEU A 292 -11.20 -17.64 13.98
N PHE A 293 -11.23 -17.58 15.32
CA PHE A 293 -11.27 -18.75 16.19
C PHE A 293 -12.66 -19.08 16.71
N GLY A 294 -13.62 -18.18 16.57
CA GLY A 294 -14.98 -18.36 17.06
C GLY A 294 -15.91 -19.12 16.13
N TYR A 295 -15.51 -19.29 14.86
CA TYR A 295 -16.32 -19.89 13.81
C TYR A 295 -15.51 -20.89 12.97
N ASP A 296 -16.21 -21.83 12.37
CA ASP A 296 -15.68 -22.63 11.27
C ASP A 296 -15.96 -21.91 9.95
N TRP A 297 -14.95 -21.82 9.09
CA TRP A 297 -15.02 -21.06 7.84
C TRP A 297 -15.03 -21.98 6.64
N GLU A 298 -15.95 -21.71 5.70
CA GLU A 298 -16.06 -22.39 4.40
C GLU A 298 -15.97 -21.37 3.26
N LEU A 299 -15.45 -21.84 2.12
CA LEU A 299 -15.46 -21.07 0.87
C LEU A 299 -16.79 -21.21 0.15
#